data_28271b25249392e49200446a9bf4cc59
#
_entry.id   28271b25249392e49200446a9bf4cc59
#
_cell.length_a   1.000
_cell.length_b   1.000
_cell.length_c   1.000
_cell.angle_alpha   90.00
_cell.angle_beta   90.00
_cell.angle_gamma   90.00
#
_symmetry.space_group_name_H-M   'P 1'
#
loop_
_entity.id
_entity.type
_entity.pdbx_description
1 polymer ?
#
loop_
_entity_poly.entity_id
_entity_poly.type
_entity_poly.pdbx_seq_one_letter_code
_entity_poly.pdbx_strand_id
1 'polypeptide(L)'
;IVEMDRMRKLISGYMTASLQTSAHVQSFIEVDVTNIVKWRDKVKSAFEKREGEKLTFTPIFMQAVAKALKDFPGMNISVDGNYIIKKKNINLGMAAALPNGNLIVPVIKNADQLNLVGMAKAVNDLGNRAKNGKLKPDDTQGGTYTVTNIGSFGSVFGTPIINQPEVGILALGAIRKVPAVIETPEGDFIGIRQKMF
;
A
#
# COMPACT_ATOMS: atom_id res chain seq x y z
N ILE A 1 -28.33 21.00 -5.05
CA ILE A 1 -28.08 20.33 -3.76
C ILE A 1 -28.25 18.84 -4.03
N VAL A 2 -27.23 18.03 -3.68
CA VAL A 2 -27.24 16.56 -3.84
C VAL A 2 -26.85 15.94 -2.51
N GLU A 3 -27.61 14.95 -2.05
CA GLU A 3 -27.33 14.25 -0.81
C GLU A 3 -26.18 13.25 -1.02
N MET A 4 -25.23 13.19 -0.08
CA MET A 4 -24.18 12.19 -0.10
C MET A 4 -24.75 10.78 0.14
N ASP A 5 -24.23 9.79 -0.59
CA ASP A 5 -24.54 8.39 -0.33
C ASP A 5 -24.05 7.94 1.05
N ARG A 6 -24.60 6.84 1.55
CA ARG A 6 -24.30 6.31 2.88
C ARG A 6 -22.80 6.01 3.09
N MET A 7 -22.13 5.44 2.07
CA MET A 7 -20.71 5.08 2.18
C MET A 7 -19.85 6.34 2.28
N ARG A 8 -20.14 7.36 1.47
CA ARG A 8 -19.42 8.64 1.49
C ARG A 8 -19.60 9.39 2.82
N LYS A 9 -20.81 9.38 3.41
CA LYS A 9 -21.06 9.92 4.77
C LYS A 9 -20.17 9.22 5.80
N LEU A 10 -20.10 7.88 5.77
CA LEU A 10 -19.27 7.10 6.72
C LEU A 10 -17.78 7.40 6.53
N ILE A 11 -17.27 7.40 5.30
CA ILE A 11 -15.87 7.71 5.00
C ILE A 11 -15.51 9.11 5.51
N SER A 12 -16.36 10.11 5.22
CA SER A 12 -16.15 11.49 5.70
C SER A 12 -16.04 11.54 7.23
N GLY A 13 -16.94 10.86 7.95
CA GLY A 13 -16.90 10.79 9.40
C GLY A 13 -15.62 10.14 9.93
N TYR A 14 -15.22 8.99 9.37
CA TYR A 14 -14.00 8.28 9.79
C TYR A 14 -12.73 9.09 9.51
N MET A 15 -12.63 9.75 8.37
CA MET A 15 -11.46 10.57 8.03
C MET A 15 -11.34 11.80 8.91
N THR A 16 -12.45 12.49 9.18
CA THR A 16 -12.47 13.63 10.10
C THR A 16 -12.10 13.20 11.52
N ALA A 17 -12.68 12.11 12.02
CA ALA A 17 -12.35 11.57 13.33
C ALA A 17 -10.87 11.16 13.42
N SER A 18 -10.29 10.59 12.35
CA SER A 18 -8.88 10.23 12.34
C SER A 18 -7.96 11.45 12.47
N LEU A 19 -8.27 12.56 11.79
CA LEU A 19 -7.52 13.81 11.90
C LEU A 19 -7.60 14.42 13.31
N GLN A 20 -8.70 14.21 14.02
CA GLN A 20 -8.87 14.65 15.41
C GLN A 20 -8.18 13.73 16.41
N THR A 21 -8.08 12.44 16.11
CA THR A 21 -7.50 11.42 17.00
C THR A 21 -5.98 11.36 16.90
N SER A 22 -5.44 11.44 15.70
CA SER A 22 -4.01 11.24 15.43
C SER A 22 -3.33 12.54 15.01
N ALA A 23 -2.19 12.85 15.63
CA ALA A 23 -1.29 13.92 15.18
C ALA A 23 -0.51 13.42 13.95
N HIS A 24 -1.03 13.72 12.76
CA HIS A 24 -0.40 13.28 11.51
C HIS A 24 0.92 14.01 11.27
N VAL A 25 2.01 13.25 11.15
CA VAL A 25 3.33 13.73 10.70
C VAL A 25 3.67 13.00 9.41
N GLN A 26 4.09 13.75 8.40
CA GLN A 26 4.45 13.20 7.09
C GLN A 26 5.97 13.17 6.92
N SER A 27 6.46 12.11 6.31
CA SER A 27 7.83 11.98 5.86
C SER A 27 7.84 11.44 4.43
N PHE A 28 8.70 12.00 3.59
CA PHE A 28 8.81 11.62 2.18
C PHE A 28 10.21 11.11 1.92
N ILE A 29 10.31 10.01 1.19
CA ILE A 29 11.58 9.46 0.76
C ILE A 29 11.48 9.06 -0.71
N GLU A 30 12.46 9.47 -1.51
CA GLU A 30 12.60 9.01 -2.88
C GLU A 30 13.48 7.77 -2.92
N VAL A 31 13.00 6.69 -3.55
CA VAL A 31 13.73 5.44 -3.68
C VAL A 31 13.97 5.09 -5.14
N ASP A 32 15.15 4.54 -5.43
CA ASP A 32 15.48 3.98 -6.75
C ASP A 32 14.94 2.55 -6.86
N VAL A 33 13.96 2.36 -7.72
CA VAL A 33 13.31 1.08 -7.98
C VAL A 33 13.69 0.50 -9.35
N THR A 34 14.74 1.01 -9.99
CA THR A 34 15.18 0.60 -11.33
C THR A 34 15.38 -0.91 -11.42
N ASN A 35 16.02 -1.51 -10.44
CA ASN A 35 16.28 -2.95 -10.44
C ASN A 35 14.99 -3.76 -10.25
N ILE A 36 14.08 -3.30 -9.41
CA ILE A 36 12.76 -3.94 -9.21
C ILE A 36 11.95 -3.90 -10.50
N VAL A 37 11.94 -2.76 -11.20
CA VAL A 37 11.22 -2.61 -12.47
C VAL A 37 11.81 -3.55 -13.53
N LYS A 38 13.13 -3.55 -13.72
CA LYS A 38 13.81 -4.43 -14.67
C LYS A 38 13.57 -5.91 -14.36
N TRP A 39 13.70 -6.29 -13.11
CA TRP A 39 13.44 -7.66 -12.66
C TRP A 39 12.00 -8.08 -12.93
N ARG A 40 11.03 -7.28 -12.47
CA ARG A 40 9.61 -7.56 -12.67
C ARG A 40 9.27 -7.69 -14.15
N ASP A 41 9.77 -6.79 -15.01
CA ASP A 41 9.52 -6.82 -16.45
C ASP A 41 10.12 -8.08 -17.12
N LYS A 42 11.26 -8.57 -16.64
CA LYS A 42 11.87 -9.80 -17.08
C LYS A 42 11.05 -11.04 -16.71
N VAL A 43 10.46 -11.08 -15.50
CA VAL A 43 9.85 -12.31 -14.97
C VAL A 43 8.33 -12.36 -15.09
N LYS A 44 7.64 -11.24 -15.32
CA LYS A 44 6.16 -11.14 -15.26
C LYS A 44 5.44 -12.14 -16.16
N SER A 45 5.92 -12.33 -17.38
CA SER A 45 5.29 -13.24 -18.36
C SER A 45 5.45 -14.71 -17.97
N ALA A 46 6.64 -15.11 -17.52
CA ALA A 46 6.90 -16.45 -17.03
C ALA A 46 6.13 -16.74 -15.73
N PHE A 47 6.06 -15.73 -14.83
CA PHE A 47 5.27 -15.82 -13.61
C PHE A 47 3.79 -16.05 -13.92
N GLU A 48 3.20 -15.24 -14.82
CA GLU A 48 1.78 -15.36 -15.19
C GLU A 48 1.47 -16.73 -15.82
N LYS A 49 2.36 -17.22 -16.69
CA LYS A 49 2.20 -18.55 -17.30
C LYS A 49 2.26 -19.70 -16.27
N ARG A 50 3.14 -19.59 -15.27
CA ARG A 50 3.36 -20.64 -14.28
C ARG A 50 2.31 -20.63 -13.17
N GLU A 51 1.96 -19.42 -12.66
CA GLU A 51 1.12 -19.26 -11.47
C GLU A 51 -0.35 -18.93 -11.79
N GLY A 52 -0.65 -18.57 -13.05
CA GLY A 52 -1.99 -18.10 -13.45
C GLY A 52 -2.35 -16.71 -12.92
N GLU A 53 -1.37 -15.98 -12.37
CA GLU A 53 -1.57 -14.71 -11.67
C GLU A 53 -0.72 -13.60 -12.28
N LYS A 54 -1.28 -12.40 -12.37
CA LYS A 54 -0.53 -11.22 -12.81
C LYS A 54 0.41 -10.72 -11.72
N LEU A 55 1.68 -10.52 -12.07
CA LEU A 55 2.66 -9.89 -11.19
C LEU A 55 2.70 -8.38 -11.44
N THR A 56 1.95 -7.62 -10.64
CA THR A 56 2.04 -6.15 -10.56
C THR A 56 3.09 -5.71 -9.55
N PHE A 57 3.33 -4.40 -9.41
CA PHE A 57 4.25 -3.90 -8.38
C PHE A 57 3.68 -3.99 -6.97
N THR A 58 2.36 -3.91 -6.82
CA THR A 58 1.70 -3.91 -5.50
C THR A 58 2.09 -5.11 -4.62
N PRO A 59 2.05 -6.37 -5.09
CA PRO A 59 2.49 -7.51 -4.27
C PRO A 59 3.93 -7.41 -3.79
N ILE A 60 4.83 -6.87 -4.63
CA ILE A 60 6.25 -6.72 -4.31
C ILE A 60 6.42 -5.72 -3.15
N PHE A 61 5.75 -4.57 -3.24
CA PHE A 61 5.80 -3.56 -2.19
C PHE A 61 5.08 -4.00 -0.92
N MET A 62 3.93 -4.68 -1.03
CA MET A 62 3.23 -5.23 0.13
C MET A 62 4.10 -6.25 0.89
N GLN A 63 4.86 -7.08 0.18
CA GLN A 63 5.80 -8.02 0.81
C GLN A 63 6.94 -7.29 1.52
N ALA A 64 7.48 -6.23 0.93
CA ALA A 64 8.51 -5.39 1.55
C ALA A 64 7.98 -4.71 2.82
N VAL A 65 6.75 -4.17 2.78
CA VAL A 65 6.09 -3.56 3.94
C VAL A 65 5.85 -4.59 5.05
N ALA A 66 5.35 -5.78 4.72
CA ALA A 66 5.15 -6.83 5.71
C ALA A 66 6.47 -7.21 6.42
N LYS A 67 7.58 -7.28 5.67
CA LYS A 67 8.91 -7.51 6.25
C LYS A 67 9.35 -6.34 7.12
N ALA A 68 9.19 -5.11 6.68
CA ALA A 68 9.55 -3.91 7.44
C ALA A 68 8.78 -3.83 8.78
N LEU A 69 7.49 -4.14 8.79
CA LEU A 69 6.69 -4.18 10.02
C LEU A 69 7.13 -5.29 10.99
N LYS A 70 7.67 -6.39 10.46
CA LYS A 70 8.27 -7.44 11.29
C LYS A 70 9.58 -6.99 11.93
N ASP A 71 10.40 -6.25 11.17
CA ASP A 71 11.67 -5.70 11.66
C ASP A 71 11.44 -4.50 12.61
N PHE A 72 10.35 -3.74 12.40
CA PHE A 72 9.97 -2.56 13.18
C PHE A 72 8.54 -2.68 13.77
N PRO A 73 8.33 -3.56 14.76
CA PRO A 73 6.99 -3.87 15.28
C PRO A 73 6.30 -2.69 15.98
N GLY A 74 7.02 -1.62 16.30
CA GLY A 74 6.46 -0.37 16.79
C GLY A 74 5.53 0.35 15.81
N MET A 75 5.53 -0.04 14.53
CA MET A 75 4.58 0.46 13.52
C MET A 75 3.36 -0.46 13.36
N ASN A 76 3.35 -1.65 13.97
CA ASN A 76 2.25 -2.61 13.93
C ASN A 76 1.47 -2.62 15.26
N ILE A 77 1.01 -1.44 15.66
CA ILE A 77 0.36 -1.20 16.97
C ILE A 77 -0.95 -0.43 16.80
N SER A 78 -1.69 -0.31 17.88
CA SER A 78 -2.71 0.71 18.07
C SER A 78 -2.55 1.35 19.45
N VAL A 79 -3.16 2.51 19.65
CA VAL A 79 -3.16 3.23 20.93
C VAL A 79 -4.59 3.27 21.47
N ASP A 80 -4.73 2.98 22.76
CA ASP A 80 -6.00 3.09 23.47
C ASP A 80 -5.74 3.78 24.82
N GLY A 81 -6.16 5.03 24.94
CA GLY A 81 -5.84 5.89 26.08
C GLY A 81 -4.33 5.97 26.30
N ASN A 82 -3.87 5.47 27.43
CA ASN A 82 -2.44 5.43 27.82
C ASN A 82 -1.75 4.09 27.47
N TYR A 83 -2.41 3.21 26.71
CA TYR A 83 -1.88 1.88 26.40
C TYR A 83 -1.48 1.75 24.94
N ILE A 84 -0.32 1.11 24.72
CA ILE A 84 0.13 0.67 23.40
C ILE A 84 -0.23 -0.81 23.25
N ILE A 85 -1.08 -1.09 22.27
CA ILE A 85 -1.52 -2.45 21.94
C ILE A 85 -0.66 -2.97 20.79
N LYS A 86 0.30 -3.85 21.09
CA LYS A 86 1.13 -4.51 20.09
C LYS A 86 0.33 -5.61 19.38
N LYS A 87 0.23 -5.54 18.07
CA LYS A 87 -0.46 -6.54 17.27
C LYS A 87 0.48 -7.69 16.95
N LYS A 88 0.04 -8.94 17.18
CA LYS A 88 0.81 -10.14 16.86
C LYS A 88 0.84 -10.39 15.36
N ASN A 89 -0.32 -10.28 14.71
CA ASN A 89 -0.47 -10.53 13.28
C ASN A 89 -0.20 -9.24 12.49
N ILE A 90 0.40 -9.38 11.31
CA ILE A 90 0.60 -8.28 10.36
C ILE A 90 -0.47 -8.41 9.29
N ASN A 91 -1.49 -7.57 9.37
CA ASN A 91 -2.62 -7.54 8.46
C ASN A 91 -2.58 -6.25 7.64
N LEU A 92 -2.25 -6.35 6.35
CA LEU A 92 -2.06 -5.19 5.51
C LEU A 92 -3.36 -4.77 4.83
N GLY A 93 -3.85 -3.58 5.15
CA GLY A 93 -4.88 -2.90 4.39
C GLY A 93 -4.33 -2.44 3.04
N MET A 94 -5.06 -2.71 1.97
CA MET A 94 -4.74 -2.26 0.62
C MET A 94 -5.83 -1.31 0.12
N ALA A 95 -5.53 -0.01 0.06
CA ALA A 95 -6.51 0.95 -0.43
C ALA A 95 -6.82 0.71 -1.92
N ALA A 96 -8.08 0.48 -2.23
CA ALA A 96 -8.57 0.19 -3.57
C ALA A 96 -9.68 1.19 -3.96
N ALA A 97 -9.50 1.85 -5.11
CA ALA A 97 -10.52 2.71 -5.68
C ALA A 97 -11.61 1.88 -6.37
N LEU A 98 -12.85 2.22 -6.07
CA LEU A 98 -14.03 1.62 -6.70
C LEU A 98 -14.44 2.38 -7.97
N PRO A 99 -15.17 1.75 -8.91
CA PRO A 99 -15.61 2.41 -10.12
C PRO A 99 -16.50 3.66 -9.89
N ASN A 100 -17.20 3.71 -8.75
CA ASN A 100 -18.05 4.85 -8.34
C ASN A 100 -17.27 5.99 -7.67
N GLY A 101 -15.92 5.92 -7.64
CA GLY A 101 -15.06 6.93 -7.01
C GLY A 101 -14.94 6.81 -5.50
N ASN A 102 -15.58 5.83 -4.87
CA ASN A 102 -15.39 5.55 -3.45
C ASN A 102 -14.09 4.74 -3.24
N LEU A 103 -13.59 4.77 -2.01
CA LEU A 103 -12.42 4.01 -1.58
C LEU A 103 -12.84 2.91 -0.62
N ILE A 104 -12.25 1.73 -0.75
CA ILE A 104 -12.39 0.63 0.20
C ILE A 104 -11.01 0.08 0.53
N VAL A 105 -10.84 -0.47 1.72
CA VAL A 105 -9.55 -0.98 2.19
C VAL A 105 -9.69 -2.47 2.55
N PRO A 106 -9.63 -3.39 1.56
CA PRO A 106 -9.54 -4.80 1.87
C PRO A 106 -8.22 -5.14 2.57
N VAL A 107 -8.25 -6.19 3.40
CA VAL A 107 -7.17 -6.55 4.31
C VAL A 107 -6.58 -7.90 3.95
N ILE A 108 -5.29 -7.93 3.70
CA ILE A 108 -4.51 -9.16 3.53
C ILE A 108 -4.08 -9.64 4.92
N LYS A 109 -4.71 -10.68 5.40
CA LYS A 109 -4.44 -11.26 6.72
C LYS A 109 -3.10 -11.98 6.74
N ASN A 110 -2.34 -11.86 7.85
CA ASN A 110 -1.06 -12.52 8.06
C ASN A 110 -0.09 -12.34 6.88
N ALA A 111 0.06 -11.12 6.41
CA ALA A 111 0.80 -10.77 5.20
C ALA A 111 2.28 -11.18 5.26
N ASP A 112 2.87 -11.23 6.46
CA ASP A 112 4.25 -11.66 6.71
C ASP A 112 4.49 -13.16 6.51
N GLN A 113 3.43 -13.97 6.42
CA GLN A 113 3.49 -15.41 6.18
C GLN A 113 3.39 -15.76 4.69
N LEU A 114 3.06 -14.79 3.83
CA LEU A 114 2.90 -15.01 2.41
C LEU A 114 4.24 -14.86 1.68
N ASN A 115 4.53 -15.80 0.80
CA ASN A 115 5.55 -15.60 -0.24
C ASN A 115 5.00 -14.71 -1.37
N LEU A 116 5.83 -14.37 -2.35
CA LEU A 116 5.43 -13.48 -3.44
C LEU A 116 4.23 -14.01 -4.25
N VAL A 117 4.14 -15.33 -4.45
CA VAL A 117 3.00 -15.94 -5.16
C VAL A 117 1.71 -15.79 -4.35
N GLY A 118 1.75 -16.13 -3.06
CA GLY A 118 0.62 -15.95 -2.15
C GLY A 118 0.18 -14.49 -2.03
N MET A 119 1.15 -13.57 -1.96
CA MET A 119 0.87 -12.14 -1.94
C MET A 119 0.23 -11.66 -3.24
N ALA A 120 0.72 -12.12 -4.40
CA ALA A 120 0.13 -11.76 -5.70
C ALA A 120 -1.32 -12.27 -5.81
N LYS A 121 -1.58 -13.51 -5.39
CA LYS A 121 -2.93 -14.08 -5.34
C LYS A 121 -3.86 -13.26 -4.45
N ALA A 122 -3.43 -12.93 -3.24
CA ALA A 122 -4.23 -12.14 -2.29
C ALA A 122 -4.54 -10.74 -2.82
N VAL A 123 -3.55 -10.04 -3.37
CA VAL A 123 -3.72 -8.69 -3.95
C VAL A 123 -4.67 -8.73 -5.14
N ASN A 124 -4.50 -9.69 -6.06
CA ASN A 124 -5.34 -9.80 -7.25
C ASN A 124 -6.78 -10.18 -6.89
N ASP A 125 -6.97 -11.15 -6.00
CA ASP A 125 -8.31 -11.59 -5.55
C ASP A 125 -9.07 -10.45 -4.88
N LEU A 126 -8.47 -9.84 -3.85
CA LEU A 126 -9.10 -8.73 -3.12
C LEU A 126 -9.37 -7.54 -4.03
N GLY A 127 -8.42 -7.19 -4.92
CA GLY A 127 -8.60 -6.11 -5.89
C GLY A 127 -9.73 -6.38 -6.88
N ASN A 128 -9.85 -7.61 -7.39
CA ASN A 128 -10.92 -8.00 -8.30
C ASN A 128 -12.27 -8.03 -7.59
N ARG A 129 -12.33 -8.59 -6.37
CA ARG A 129 -13.57 -8.61 -5.58
C ARG A 129 -14.02 -7.21 -5.17
N ALA A 130 -13.08 -6.31 -4.86
CA ALA A 130 -13.39 -4.91 -4.59
C ALA A 130 -14.07 -4.25 -5.78
N LYS A 131 -13.45 -4.31 -6.96
CA LYS A 131 -13.99 -3.71 -8.21
C LYS A 131 -15.37 -4.25 -8.61
N ASN A 132 -15.65 -5.51 -8.28
CA ASN A 132 -16.90 -6.18 -8.63
C ASN A 132 -17.95 -6.12 -7.48
N GLY A 133 -17.69 -5.39 -6.39
CA GLY A 133 -18.61 -5.31 -5.25
C GLY A 133 -18.83 -6.64 -4.51
N LYS A 134 -17.84 -7.56 -4.56
CA LYS A 134 -17.93 -8.92 -4.01
C LYS A 134 -17.10 -9.10 -2.73
N LEU A 135 -16.65 -8.03 -2.11
CA LEU A 135 -15.99 -8.11 -0.80
C LEU A 135 -16.99 -8.49 0.28
N LYS A 136 -16.56 -9.36 1.18
CA LYS A 136 -17.31 -9.70 2.40
C LYS A 136 -16.96 -8.69 3.50
N PRO A 137 -17.83 -8.50 4.49
CA PRO A 137 -17.53 -7.60 5.63
C PRO A 137 -16.21 -7.91 6.33
N ASP A 138 -15.87 -9.19 6.46
CA ASP A 138 -14.61 -9.64 7.08
C ASP A 138 -13.35 -9.29 6.26
N ASP A 139 -13.51 -9.13 4.95
CA ASP A 139 -12.40 -8.73 4.08
C ASP A 139 -11.88 -7.31 4.35
N THR A 140 -12.64 -6.48 5.04
CA THR A 140 -12.28 -5.07 5.32
C THR A 140 -11.99 -4.79 6.81
N GLN A 141 -11.92 -5.84 7.63
CA GLN A 141 -11.73 -5.72 9.07
C GLN A 141 -10.38 -6.26 9.54
N GLY A 142 -9.91 -5.73 10.67
CA GLY A 142 -8.73 -6.23 11.36
C GLY A 142 -7.41 -5.89 10.68
N GLY A 143 -7.37 -4.83 9.86
CA GLY A 143 -6.13 -4.23 9.36
C GLY A 143 -5.27 -3.71 10.51
N THR A 144 -3.95 -3.76 10.35
CA THR A 144 -3.00 -3.26 11.34
C THR A 144 -2.06 -2.20 10.78
N TYR A 145 -1.97 -2.11 9.46
CA TYR A 145 -1.24 -1.08 8.72
C TYR A 145 -1.80 -0.98 7.30
N THR A 146 -1.99 0.22 6.79
CA THR A 146 -2.56 0.44 5.46
C THR A 146 -1.51 0.91 4.45
N VAL A 147 -1.59 0.38 3.23
CA VAL A 147 -0.81 0.81 2.07
C VAL A 147 -1.76 1.36 1.01
N THR A 148 -1.49 2.55 0.51
CA THR A 148 -2.24 3.17 -0.58
C THR A 148 -1.35 3.42 -1.79
N ASN A 149 -1.81 3.06 -2.99
CA ASN A 149 -1.08 3.31 -4.22
C ASN A 149 -1.70 4.50 -4.96
N ILE A 150 -1.15 5.67 -4.72
CA ILE A 150 -1.58 6.92 -5.38
C ILE A 150 -0.92 7.10 -6.76
N GLY A 151 0.14 6.36 -7.05
CA GLY A 151 0.82 6.35 -8.34
C GLY A 151 -0.07 5.84 -9.48
N SER A 152 -1.08 5.03 -9.17
CA SER A 152 -2.10 4.60 -10.14
C SER A 152 -2.94 5.75 -10.70
N PHE A 153 -3.00 6.88 -9.98
CA PHE A 153 -3.64 8.14 -10.42
C PHE A 153 -2.64 9.14 -11.01
N GLY A 154 -1.36 8.74 -11.17
CA GLY A 154 -0.30 9.63 -11.63
C GLY A 154 0.30 10.54 -10.55
N SER A 155 -0.14 10.41 -9.30
CA SER A 155 0.38 11.22 -8.20
C SER A 155 1.80 10.79 -7.83
N VAL A 156 2.67 11.76 -7.64
CA VAL A 156 4.10 11.52 -7.31
C VAL A 156 4.27 11.24 -5.83
N PHE A 157 3.62 12.02 -4.98
CA PHE A 157 3.57 11.85 -3.53
C PHE A 157 2.24 12.43 -3.01
N GLY A 158 1.90 12.11 -1.76
CA GLY A 158 0.69 12.60 -1.12
C GLY A 158 0.72 12.38 0.39
N THR A 159 -0.26 12.96 1.07
CA THR A 159 -0.40 12.91 2.53
C THR A 159 -1.67 12.13 2.89
N PRO A 160 -1.63 10.80 2.90
CA PRO A 160 -2.80 9.99 3.21
C PRO A 160 -3.20 10.16 4.69
N ILE A 161 -4.49 9.98 4.96
CA ILE A 161 -5.04 10.01 6.32
C ILE A 161 -4.97 8.60 6.90
N ILE A 162 -4.51 8.48 8.14
CA ILE A 162 -4.40 7.21 8.86
C ILE A 162 -5.77 6.55 9.01
N ASN A 163 -5.84 5.27 8.71
CA ASN A 163 -7.04 4.47 8.90
C ASN A 163 -7.10 3.96 10.35
N GLN A 164 -7.93 4.59 11.19
CA GLN A 164 -8.02 4.21 12.60
C GLN A 164 -8.43 2.74 12.79
N PRO A 165 -7.93 2.02 13.81
CA PRO A 165 -7.02 2.46 14.89
C PRO A 165 -5.53 2.24 14.59
N GLU A 166 -5.13 2.19 13.34
CA GLU A 166 -3.73 2.07 12.92
C GLU A 166 -2.95 3.35 13.30
N VAL A 167 -1.62 3.25 13.38
CA VAL A 167 -0.75 4.37 13.73
C VAL A 167 0.04 4.92 12.54
N GLY A 168 -0.12 4.32 11.38
CA GLY A 168 0.57 4.76 10.17
C GLY A 168 -0.09 4.26 8.90
N ILE A 169 0.19 4.95 7.80
CA ILE A 169 -0.24 4.60 6.45
C ILE A 169 0.90 4.94 5.49
N LEU A 170 1.18 4.06 4.53
CA LEU A 170 2.19 4.27 3.51
C LEU A 170 1.53 4.59 2.18
N ALA A 171 1.92 5.73 1.57
CA ALA A 171 1.57 6.04 0.19
C ALA A 171 2.71 5.63 -0.76
N LEU A 172 2.35 4.94 -1.84
CA LEU A 172 3.26 4.60 -2.94
C LEU A 172 2.96 5.54 -4.11
N GLY A 173 3.92 6.38 -4.47
CA GLY A 173 3.82 7.30 -5.59
C GLY A 173 4.04 6.63 -6.95
N ALA A 174 3.89 7.40 -8.02
CA ALA A 174 4.14 6.93 -9.39
C ALA A 174 5.63 6.61 -9.60
N ILE A 175 5.91 5.47 -10.23
CA ILE A 175 7.25 5.15 -10.71
C ILE A 175 7.53 5.99 -11.96
N ARG A 176 8.59 6.79 -11.92
CA ARG A 176 8.95 7.72 -13.00
C ARG A 176 10.37 7.47 -13.50
N LYS A 177 10.58 7.62 -14.79
CA LYS A 177 11.93 7.73 -15.36
C LYS A 177 12.43 9.13 -15.13
N VAL A 178 13.57 9.27 -14.45
CA VAL A 178 14.19 10.54 -14.14
C VAL A 178 15.70 10.49 -14.42
N PRO A 179 16.33 11.60 -14.83
CA PRO A 179 17.79 11.70 -14.82
C PRO A 179 18.27 11.65 -13.37
N ALA A 180 19.31 10.89 -13.10
CA ALA A 180 19.88 10.76 -11.78
C ALA A 180 21.41 10.63 -11.88
N VAL A 181 22.10 11.09 -10.86
CA VAL A 181 23.52 10.86 -10.70
C VAL A 181 23.73 9.39 -10.35
N ILE A 182 24.67 8.77 -11.01
CA ILE A 182 25.15 7.41 -10.75
C ILE A 182 26.61 7.54 -10.34
N GLU A 183 26.86 7.33 -9.06
CA GLU A 183 28.21 7.31 -8.49
C GLU A 183 28.91 6.00 -8.86
N THR A 184 30.11 6.10 -9.41
CA THR A 184 30.96 4.94 -9.70
C THR A 184 32.40 5.24 -9.23
N PRO A 185 33.26 4.21 -9.08
CA PRO A 185 34.66 4.42 -8.73
C PRO A 185 35.42 5.32 -9.71
N GLU A 186 34.98 5.41 -10.97
CA GLU A 186 35.57 6.24 -12.01
C GLU A 186 35.02 7.67 -12.06
N GLY A 187 34.02 7.98 -11.22
CA GLY A 187 33.36 9.29 -11.15
C GLY A 187 31.85 9.21 -11.33
N ASP A 188 31.21 10.38 -11.34
CA ASP A 188 29.77 10.52 -11.42
C ASP A 188 29.28 10.59 -12.86
N PHE A 189 28.23 9.85 -13.16
CA PHE A 189 27.57 9.87 -14.47
C PHE A 189 26.09 10.22 -14.33
N ILE A 190 25.54 10.87 -15.34
CA ILE A 190 24.08 11.07 -15.44
C ILE A 190 23.48 9.89 -16.19
N GLY A 191 22.54 9.22 -15.57
CA GLY A 191 21.80 8.10 -16.19
C GLY A 191 20.31 8.15 -15.90
N ILE A 192 19.55 7.34 -16.64
CA ILE A 192 18.10 7.23 -16.42
C ILE A 192 17.84 6.19 -15.33
N ARG A 193 17.14 6.61 -14.28
CA ARG A 193 16.69 5.75 -13.19
C ARG A 193 15.17 5.76 -13.10
N GLN A 194 14.63 4.68 -12.55
CA GLN A 194 13.22 4.60 -12.18
C GLN A 194 13.10 4.91 -10.69
N LYS A 195 12.49 6.03 -10.36
CA LYS A 195 12.35 6.46 -8.97
C LYS A 195 10.89 6.64 -8.59
N MET A 196 10.60 6.49 -7.31
CA MET A 196 9.28 6.72 -6.70
C MET A 196 9.43 7.28 -5.29
N PHE A 197 8.40 7.98 -4.83
CA PHE A 197 8.21 8.35 -3.44
C PHE A 197 7.32 7.35 -2.71
#